data_1355eeb48214d3efa011bbef1a468744
#
_entry.id   1355eeb48214d3efa011bbef1a468744
#
_cell.length_a   1.000
_cell.length_b   1.000
_cell.length_c   1.000
_cell.angle_alpha   90.00
_cell.angle_beta   90.00
_cell.angle_gamma   90.00
#
_symmetry.space_group_name_H-M   'P 1'
#
loop_
_entity.id
_entity.type
_entity.pdbx_description
1 polymer ?
#
loop_
_entity_poly.entity_id
_entity_poly.type
_entity_poly.pdbx_seq_one_letter_code
_entity_poly.pdbx_strand_id
1 'polypeptide(L)'
;MFFSPLLTHYIESDAFRVAVENETAKGLHFPSGRYAPIRRTGSLTAQSESFQASNGERALKSLDVHSITARFNPWGIFVRQWKFDGVHVQSGDVEVQIYEHTPEPISSKPWFSIFLPNRVLLNRIESEHSNVTWIFRGETAGFFGTHLLITPQGRDFEYVATGGTLKMALVPDLYLRRGNILITKTLLTIYDVDLSPDARREGSIHGQGNAGIGKDKSVDFKANFDGVPIRTWLPAKWKEHLSGDAFGEIHWTGANPKLESSVGEGALRVHDGRVDNLPLLEKLAQVARNKSFEHLQLNDCSLSFAWRYPKMDIKDIAIEEKGKFRIEGAISIDHRSLHGAISLGLTHQYLDWLPNPEEVFSRERSGYLWTSVHLSGTIDEPKQDLSPRIVELFKESPAAYLGFLFRQFEDWLKRVFGGD
;
A
#
# COMPACT_ATOMS: atom_id res chain seq x y z
N MET A 1 4.14 52.34 -22.13
CA MET A 1 4.69 52.28 -20.73
C MET A 1 3.69 52.69 -19.63
N PHE A 2 2.54 53.30 -19.95
CA PHE A 2 1.53 53.83 -18.99
C PHE A 2 0.55 52.81 -18.41
N PHE A 3 0.42 51.61 -18.96
CA PHE A 3 -0.50 50.55 -18.46
C PHE A 3 0.02 49.76 -17.26
N SER A 4 1.33 49.86 -16.95
CA SER A 4 1.95 49.05 -15.89
C SER A 4 1.45 49.36 -14.45
N PRO A 5 1.36 50.65 -14.01
CA PRO A 5 0.95 50.95 -12.64
C PRO A 5 -0.53 50.70 -12.37
N LEU A 6 -1.40 50.98 -13.33
CA LEU A 6 -2.86 50.69 -13.24
C LEU A 6 -3.13 49.21 -13.13
N LEU A 7 -2.43 48.39 -13.92
CA LEU A 7 -2.56 46.93 -13.87
C LEU A 7 -2.04 46.34 -12.53
N THR A 8 -0.94 46.91 -12.01
CA THR A 8 -0.42 46.53 -10.69
C THR A 8 -1.44 46.84 -9.60
N HIS A 9 -1.95 48.09 -9.58
CA HIS A 9 -2.97 48.48 -8.61
C HIS A 9 -4.23 47.63 -8.67
N TYR A 10 -4.65 47.23 -9.86
CA TYR A 10 -5.80 46.32 -10.03
C TYR A 10 -5.51 44.90 -9.51
N ILE A 11 -4.37 44.32 -9.88
CA ILE A 11 -3.99 42.93 -9.45
C ILE A 11 -3.80 42.86 -7.92
N GLU A 12 -3.26 43.91 -7.31
CA GLU A 12 -3.02 43.98 -5.87
C GLU A 12 -4.23 44.47 -5.06
N SER A 13 -5.36 44.75 -5.74
CA SER A 13 -6.59 45.19 -5.08
C SER A 13 -7.32 44.03 -4.39
N ASP A 14 -8.02 44.33 -3.30
CA ASP A 14 -8.91 43.37 -2.63
C ASP A 14 -10.03 42.89 -3.55
N ALA A 15 -10.53 43.74 -4.44
CA ALA A 15 -11.57 43.34 -5.40
C ALA A 15 -11.09 42.23 -6.34
N PHE A 16 -9.86 42.32 -6.83
CA PHE A 16 -9.27 41.27 -7.67
C PHE A 16 -9.04 40.00 -6.84
N ARG A 17 -8.47 40.12 -5.63
CA ARG A 17 -8.24 38.98 -4.74
C ARG A 17 -9.54 38.22 -4.47
N VAL A 18 -10.62 38.90 -4.08
CA VAL A 18 -11.93 38.29 -3.82
C VAL A 18 -12.50 37.62 -5.06
N ALA A 19 -12.33 38.22 -6.25
CA ALA A 19 -12.79 37.62 -7.50
C ALA A 19 -12.04 36.30 -7.79
N VAL A 20 -10.72 36.26 -7.59
CA VAL A 20 -9.90 35.07 -7.77
C VAL A 20 -10.23 34.01 -6.71
N GLU A 21 -10.43 34.39 -5.44
CA GLU A 21 -10.88 33.52 -4.36
C GLU A 21 -12.17 32.77 -4.74
N ASN A 22 -13.18 33.50 -5.18
CA ASN A 22 -14.48 32.95 -5.54
C ASN A 22 -14.40 31.98 -6.75
N GLU A 23 -13.65 32.37 -7.79
CA GLU A 23 -13.51 31.52 -8.98
C GLU A 23 -12.66 30.28 -8.70
N THR A 24 -11.62 30.38 -7.87
CA THR A 24 -10.81 29.22 -7.44
C THR A 24 -11.62 28.28 -6.57
N ALA A 25 -12.31 28.79 -5.55
CA ALA A 25 -13.16 28.00 -4.68
C ALA A 25 -14.23 27.25 -5.48
N LYS A 26 -14.91 27.96 -6.41
CA LYS A 26 -15.92 27.37 -7.29
C LYS A 26 -15.32 26.30 -8.22
N GLY A 27 -14.17 26.56 -8.82
CA GLY A 27 -13.49 25.61 -9.70
C GLY A 27 -13.08 24.34 -9.00
N LEU A 28 -12.70 24.42 -7.73
CA LEU A 28 -12.29 23.32 -6.87
C LEU A 28 -13.45 22.73 -6.04
N HIS A 29 -14.66 23.25 -6.18
CA HIS A 29 -15.87 22.84 -5.45
C HIS A 29 -15.80 23.02 -3.94
N PHE A 30 -15.19 24.12 -3.50
CA PHE A 30 -15.26 24.59 -2.13
C PHE A 30 -16.34 25.65 -1.93
N PRO A 31 -17.00 25.73 -0.79
CA PRO A 31 -17.97 26.78 -0.48
C PRO A 31 -17.30 28.15 -0.39
N SER A 32 -16.04 28.21 0.01
CA SER A 32 -15.21 29.41 0.06
C SER A 32 -13.72 29.08 0.06
N GLY A 33 -12.89 30.04 -0.35
CA GLY A 33 -11.44 29.95 -0.25
C GLY A 33 -10.87 31.33 0.01
N ARG A 34 -9.68 31.40 0.59
CA ARG A 34 -9.01 32.65 0.95
C ARG A 34 -7.57 32.63 0.46
N TYR A 35 -7.19 33.65 -0.30
CA TYR A 35 -5.82 33.96 -0.65
C TYR A 35 -5.19 34.94 0.36
N ALA A 36 -3.93 34.78 0.66
CA ALA A 36 -3.11 35.87 1.18
C ALA A 36 -3.04 37.01 0.11
N PRO A 37 -2.63 38.23 0.49
CA PRO A 37 -2.52 39.33 -0.46
C PRO A 37 -1.76 38.96 -1.72
N ILE A 38 -2.35 39.24 -2.88
CA ILE A 38 -1.76 38.95 -4.19
C ILE A 38 -0.85 40.11 -4.55
N ARG A 39 0.40 39.80 -4.93
CA ARG A 39 1.39 40.78 -5.38
C ARG A 39 1.84 40.51 -6.78
N ARG A 40 1.99 41.54 -7.57
CA ARG A 40 2.56 41.45 -8.91
C ARG A 40 4.08 41.42 -8.86
N THR A 41 4.69 40.32 -9.31
CA THR A 41 6.16 40.16 -9.28
C THR A 41 6.82 40.28 -10.65
N GLY A 42 6.03 40.35 -11.72
CA GLY A 42 6.53 40.51 -13.10
C GLY A 42 5.46 41.03 -14.04
N SER A 43 5.79 41.15 -15.33
CA SER A 43 4.85 41.65 -16.37
C SER A 43 3.58 40.85 -16.42
N LEU A 44 3.69 39.50 -16.30
CA LEU A 44 2.59 38.54 -16.41
C LEU A 44 2.59 37.56 -15.23
N THR A 45 3.26 37.86 -14.12
CA THR A 45 3.41 36.97 -12.98
C THR A 45 2.87 37.63 -11.73
N ALA A 46 2.06 36.86 -10.98
CA ALA A 46 1.56 37.24 -9.67
C ALA A 46 1.90 36.16 -8.65
N GLN A 47 2.06 36.57 -7.40
CA GLN A 47 2.35 35.69 -6.26
C GLN A 47 1.36 35.91 -5.13
N SER A 48 1.08 34.84 -4.38
CA SER A 48 0.41 34.89 -3.09
C SER A 48 1.13 33.95 -2.12
N GLU A 49 1.19 34.33 -0.86
CA GLU A 49 1.85 33.53 0.19
C GLU A 49 1.08 32.26 0.50
N SER A 50 -0.25 32.27 0.38
CA SER A 50 -1.07 31.08 0.65
C SER A 50 -2.44 31.14 -0.02
N PHE A 51 -3.04 29.97 -0.19
CA PHE A 51 -4.46 29.76 -0.43
C PHE A 51 -4.98 28.65 0.47
N GLN A 52 -6.08 28.92 1.17
CA GLN A 52 -6.71 27.98 2.08
C GLN A 52 -8.19 27.81 1.75
N ALA A 53 -8.65 26.56 1.71
CA ALA A 53 -10.05 26.20 1.53
C ALA A 53 -10.37 24.95 2.34
N SER A 54 -11.59 24.89 2.86
CA SER A 54 -12.06 23.78 3.68
C SER A 54 -13.52 23.46 3.40
N ASN A 55 -14.00 22.30 3.90
CA ASN A 55 -15.36 21.82 3.72
C ASN A 55 -15.75 21.65 2.25
N GLY A 56 -14.84 21.09 1.45
CA GLY A 56 -15.10 20.82 0.04
C GLY A 56 -16.22 19.80 -0.14
N GLU A 57 -17.05 20.03 -1.15
CA GLU A 57 -18.25 19.25 -1.42
C GLU A 57 -17.99 17.98 -2.26
N ARG A 58 -16.76 17.83 -2.77
CA ARG A 58 -16.37 16.72 -3.65
C ARG A 58 -15.13 15.98 -3.12
N ALA A 59 -14.32 15.45 -4.03
CA ALA A 59 -13.12 14.66 -3.69
C ALA A 59 -12.10 15.43 -2.83
N LEU A 60 -12.01 16.74 -2.94
CA LEU A 60 -11.18 17.58 -2.09
C LEU A 60 -11.97 17.98 -0.84
N LYS A 61 -11.49 17.61 0.33
CA LYS A 61 -12.08 17.98 1.62
C LYS A 61 -11.47 19.27 2.17
N SER A 62 -10.15 19.40 2.09
CA SER A 62 -9.41 20.62 2.44
C SER A 62 -8.20 20.79 1.54
N LEU A 63 -7.78 22.04 1.38
CA LEU A 63 -6.60 22.45 0.63
C LEU A 63 -5.92 23.58 1.34
N ASP A 64 -4.63 23.44 1.64
CA ASP A 64 -3.77 24.49 2.19
C ASP A 64 -2.48 24.51 1.39
N VAL A 65 -2.26 25.56 0.61
CA VAL A 65 -1.10 25.70 -0.28
C VAL A 65 -0.35 26.98 0.02
N HIS A 66 0.97 26.90 -0.11
CA HIS A 66 1.89 27.99 0.23
C HIS A 66 2.82 28.35 -0.91
N SER A 67 3.20 29.65 -0.96
CA SER A 67 4.12 30.21 -1.94
C SER A 67 3.68 29.95 -3.38
N ILE A 68 2.51 30.47 -3.72
CA ILE A 68 1.87 30.28 -5.01
C ILE A 68 2.39 31.33 -5.99
N THR A 69 2.89 30.90 -7.14
CA THR A 69 3.27 31.76 -8.25
C THR A 69 2.48 31.37 -9.49
N ALA A 70 1.76 32.32 -10.08
CA ALA A 70 0.96 32.09 -11.26
C ALA A 70 1.43 32.95 -12.43
N ARG A 71 1.56 32.36 -13.63
CA ARG A 71 1.92 33.06 -14.87
C ARG A 71 0.68 33.15 -15.77
N PHE A 72 0.26 34.39 -15.97
CA PHE A 72 -0.91 34.71 -16.81
C PHE A 72 -0.55 34.72 -18.29
N ASN A 73 -1.43 34.18 -19.12
CA ASN A 73 -1.33 34.21 -20.58
C ASN A 73 -2.27 35.28 -21.13
N PRO A 74 -1.76 36.40 -21.70
CA PRO A 74 -2.56 37.50 -22.16
C PRO A 74 -3.49 37.16 -23.36
N TRP A 75 -3.19 36.10 -24.10
CA TRP A 75 -4.05 35.63 -25.20
C TRP A 75 -5.43 35.17 -24.74
N GLY A 76 -5.58 34.81 -23.46
CA GLY A 76 -6.86 34.47 -22.85
C GLY A 76 -7.85 35.64 -22.87
N ILE A 77 -7.39 36.88 -22.80
CA ILE A 77 -8.24 38.07 -22.83
C ILE A 77 -9.08 38.15 -24.10
N PHE A 78 -8.49 37.82 -25.26
CA PHE A 78 -9.14 37.88 -26.55
C PHE A 78 -10.30 36.87 -26.69
N VAL A 79 -10.27 35.80 -25.91
CA VAL A 79 -11.32 34.76 -25.89
C VAL A 79 -12.15 34.81 -24.61
N ARG A 80 -12.05 35.90 -23.83
CA ARG A 80 -12.73 36.08 -22.55
C ARG A 80 -12.48 34.93 -21.56
N GLN A 81 -11.25 34.46 -21.49
CA GLN A 81 -10.84 33.40 -20.58
C GLN A 81 -9.64 33.85 -19.78
N TRP A 82 -9.60 33.49 -18.48
CA TRP A 82 -8.41 33.62 -17.66
C TRP A 82 -7.54 32.40 -17.93
N LYS A 83 -6.49 32.60 -18.70
CA LYS A 83 -5.57 31.53 -19.06
C LYS A 83 -4.27 31.68 -18.29
N PHE A 84 -3.89 30.63 -17.56
CA PHE A 84 -2.61 30.55 -16.88
C PHE A 84 -1.76 29.48 -17.54
N ASP A 85 -0.55 29.82 -17.94
CA ASP A 85 0.41 28.88 -18.56
C ASP A 85 1.02 27.93 -17.53
N GLY A 86 1.12 28.37 -16.27
CA GLY A 86 1.56 27.55 -15.16
C GLY A 86 1.25 28.18 -13.81
N VAL A 87 0.92 27.34 -12.87
CA VAL A 87 0.82 27.65 -11.45
C VAL A 87 1.89 26.81 -10.73
N HIS A 88 2.80 27.47 -10.04
CA HIS A 88 3.82 26.82 -9.25
C HIS A 88 3.51 27.04 -7.77
N VAL A 89 3.57 25.97 -7.01
CA VAL A 89 3.32 25.93 -5.56
C VAL A 89 4.54 25.33 -4.89
N GLN A 90 5.06 25.94 -3.86
CA GLN A 90 6.22 25.40 -3.13
C GLN A 90 5.81 24.22 -2.25
N SER A 91 4.70 24.34 -1.53
CA SER A 91 4.18 23.27 -0.70
C SER A 91 2.66 23.27 -0.64
N GLY A 92 2.05 22.11 -0.42
CA GLY A 92 0.61 21.99 -0.31
C GLY A 92 0.15 20.76 0.47
N ASP A 93 -0.83 20.98 1.33
CA ASP A 93 -1.54 19.95 2.07
C ASP A 93 -2.93 19.76 1.46
N VAL A 94 -3.21 18.57 0.97
CA VAL A 94 -4.47 18.20 0.31
C VAL A 94 -5.10 17.04 1.04
N GLU A 95 -6.29 17.23 1.60
CA GLU A 95 -7.08 16.13 2.15
C GLU A 95 -8.16 15.71 1.14
N VAL A 96 -8.14 14.43 0.79
CA VAL A 96 -9.09 13.82 -0.15
C VAL A 96 -10.15 13.03 0.60
N GLN A 97 -11.38 13.06 0.11
CA GLN A 97 -12.50 12.30 0.67
C GLN A 97 -13.29 11.55 -0.41
N ILE A 98 -13.93 10.46 0.01
CA ILE A 98 -14.91 9.77 -0.82
C ILE A 98 -16.22 10.57 -0.73
N TYR A 99 -16.79 10.96 -1.87
CA TYR A 99 -18.02 11.73 -1.92
C TYR A 99 -19.09 11.05 -2.78
N GLU A 100 -20.36 11.37 -2.49
CA GLU A 100 -21.48 10.99 -3.34
C GLU A 100 -21.78 12.14 -4.33
N HIS A 101 -21.94 11.81 -5.60
CA HIS A 101 -22.18 12.80 -6.63
C HIS A 101 -23.56 13.44 -6.45
N THR A 102 -23.60 14.71 -6.08
CA THR A 102 -24.81 15.55 -6.07
C THR A 102 -24.93 16.31 -7.40
N PRO A 103 -26.09 16.34 -8.03
CA PRO A 103 -26.30 17.14 -9.24
C PRO A 103 -26.04 18.62 -8.97
N GLU A 104 -25.31 19.28 -9.86
CA GLU A 104 -25.02 20.71 -9.73
C GLU A 104 -26.31 21.54 -9.88
N PRO A 105 -26.57 22.52 -8.99
CA PRO A 105 -27.63 23.47 -9.18
C PRO A 105 -27.30 24.38 -10.41
N ILE A 106 -28.27 24.60 -11.27
CA ILE A 106 -28.13 25.50 -12.41
C ILE A 106 -28.03 26.93 -11.85
N SER A 107 -26.83 27.49 -11.86
CA SER A 107 -26.60 28.88 -11.41
C SER A 107 -26.89 29.85 -12.53
N SER A 108 -27.86 30.78 -12.33
CA SER A 108 -28.07 31.92 -13.18
C SER A 108 -26.95 32.94 -12.99
N LYS A 109 -26.20 33.22 -14.06
CA LYS A 109 -25.10 34.21 -14.02
C LYS A 109 -25.68 35.64 -13.95
N PRO A 110 -25.16 36.53 -13.10
CA PRO A 110 -25.56 37.93 -13.05
C PRO A 110 -25.20 38.65 -14.37
N TRP A 111 -25.99 39.66 -14.77
CA TRP A 111 -25.84 40.38 -16.05
C TRP A 111 -24.46 41.05 -16.23
N PHE A 112 -23.78 41.46 -15.14
CA PHE A 112 -22.43 42.05 -15.18
C PHE A 112 -21.32 41.03 -15.43
N SER A 113 -21.61 39.74 -15.46
CA SER A 113 -20.66 38.69 -15.79
C SER A 113 -20.13 38.76 -17.22
N ILE A 114 -20.72 39.65 -18.06
CA ILE A 114 -20.28 39.91 -19.44
C ILE A 114 -18.84 40.43 -19.49
N PHE A 115 -18.39 41.15 -18.47
CA PHE A 115 -17.05 41.71 -18.38
C PHE A 115 -16.06 40.80 -17.63
N LEU A 116 -16.52 39.75 -16.96
CA LEU A 116 -15.69 38.78 -16.30
C LEU A 116 -15.34 37.62 -17.24
N PRO A 117 -14.13 37.05 -17.14
CA PRO A 117 -13.77 35.87 -17.92
C PRO A 117 -14.77 34.74 -17.64
N ASN A 118 -15.28 34.11 -18.68
CA ASN A 118 -16.29 33.06 -18.58
C ASN A 118 -15.66 31.72 -18.06
N ARG A 119 -14.36 31.62 -18.06
CA ARG A 119 -13.66 30.37 -17.75
C ARG A 119 -12.21 30.63 -17.30
N VAL A 120 -11.79 29.93 -16.28
CA VAL A 120 -10.37 29.83 -15.89
C VAL A 120 -9.79 28.57 -16.53
N LEU A 121 -8.69 28.70 -17.24
CA LEU A 121 -7.94 27.60 -17.84
C LEU A 121 -6.56 27.55 -17.22
N LEU A 122 -6.24 26.41 -16.62
CA LEU A 122 -4.92 26.10 -16.09
C LEU A 122 -4.26 25.09 -17.02
N ASN A 123 -3.08 25.42 -17.57
CA ASN A 123 -2.36 24.49 -18.44
C ASN A 123 -1.49 23.52 -17.64
N ARG A 124 -0.97 23.97 -16.49
CA ARG A 124 -0.08 23.16 -15.66
C ARG A 124 -0.10 23.69 -14.22
N ILE A 125 -0.17 22.76 -13.27
CA ILE A 125 0.08 23.05 -11.86
C ILE A 125 1.23 22.16 -11.42
N GLU A 126 2.22 22.74 -10.77
CA GLU A 126 3.39 22.05 -10.25
C GLU A 126 3.58 22.40 -8.79
N SER A 127 3.69 21.37 -7.94
CA SER A 127 3.98 21.54 -6.51
C SER A 127 5.25 20.79 -6.15
N GLU A 128 6.20 21.48 -5.52
CA GLU A 128 7.48 20.87 -5.15
C GLU A 128 7.35 19.87 -4.01
N HIS A 129 6.50 20.17 -3.03
CA HIS A 129 6.30 19.35 -1.83
C HIS A 129 4.82 19.28 -1.49
N SER A 130 4.16 18.21 -1.91
CA SER A 130 2.74 17.98 -1.62
C SER A 130 2.56 16.86 -0.61
N ASN A 131 1.64 17.05 0.32
CA ASN A 131 1.07 16.00 1.13
C ASN A 131 -0.37 15.75 0.64
N VAL A 132 -0.64 14.56 0.14
CA VAL A 132 -1.97 14.14 -0.32
C VAL A 132 -2.47 13.07 0.63
N THR A 133 -3.46 13.39 1.45
CA THR A 133 -3.92 12.55 2.54
C THR A 133 -5.38 12.13 2.39
N TRP A 134 -5.73 10.99 2.94
CA TRP A 134 -7.10 10.47 3.03
C TRP A 134 -7.26 9.64 4.29
N ILE A 135 -8.49 9.35 4.68
CA ILE A 135 -8.77 8.46 5.81
C ILE A 135 -8.88 7.02 5.32
N PHE A 136 -8.06 6.13 5.88
CA PHE A 136 -8.10 4.70 5.65
C PHE A 136 -8.20 3.96 6.98
N ARG A 137 -9.30 3.22 7.19
CA ARG A 137 -9.59 2.48 8.44
C ARG A 137 -9.58 3.35 9.70
N GLY A 138 -9.96 4.63 9.58
CA GLY A 138 -9.98 5.56 10.71
C GLY A 138 -8.66 6.26 11.00
N GLU A 139 -7.60 5.94 10.26
CA GLU A 139 -6.28 6.56 10.37
C GLU A 139 -5.96 7.40 9.12
N THR A 140 -5.09 8.39 9.28
CA THR A 140 -4.62 9.20 8.16
C THR A 140 -3.61 8.40 7.34
N ALA A 141 -3.94 8.15 6.09
CA ALA A 141 -3.05 7.60 5.09
C ALA A 141 -2.70 8.69 4.07
N GLY A 142 -1.61 8.51 3.31
CA GLY A 142 -1.29 9.49 2.27
C GLY A 142 0.11 9.37 1.68
N PHE A 143 0.34 10.19 0.67
CA PHE A 143 1.67 10.48 0.13
C PHE A 143 2.19 11.76 0.74
N PHE A 144 3.38 11.74 1.31
CA PHE A 144 3.99 12.85 2.02
C PHE A 144 5.29 13.29 1.35
N GLY A 145 5.45 14.60 1.16
CA GLY A 145 6.64 15.19 0.56
C GLY A 145 6.82 14.87 -0.92
N THR A 146 5.73 14.71 -1.66
CA THR A 146 5.74 14.32 -3.07
C THR A 146 5.78 15.54 -3.98
N HIS A 147 6.66 15.52 -4.99
CA HIS A 147 6.59 16.45 -6.11
C HIS A 147 5.43 16.05 -7.01
N LEU A 148 4.52 16.98 -7.27
CA LEU A 148 3.28 16.73 -7.99
C LEU A 148 3.18 17.65 -9.21
N LEU A 149 2.93 17.05 -10.37
CA LEU A 149 2.61 17.72 -11.62
C LEU A 149 1.19 17.37 -12.05
N ILE A 150 0.34 18.37 -12.21
CA ILE A 150 -1.05 18.21 -12.61
C ILE A 150 -1.24 18.88 -13.97
N THR A 151 -1.70 18.11 -14.95
CA THR A 151 -1.98 18.57 -16.31
C THR A 151 -3.43 18.30 -16.70
N PRO A 152 -4.17 19.28 -17.21
CA PRO A 152 -5.53 19.05 -17.69
C PRO A 152 -5.50 18.21 -18.98
N GLN A 153 -6.35 17.18 -19.01
CA GLN A 153 -6.61 16.30 -20.14
C GLN A 153 -8.08 16.49 -20.58
N GLY A 154 -8.34 17.55 -21.35
CA GLY A 154 -9.71 17.91 -21.73
C GLY A 154 -10.55 18.41 -20.54
N ARG A 155 -11.40 17.55 -19.96
CA ARG A 155 -12.21 17.83 -18.77
C ARG A 155 -11.67 17.16 -17.51
N ASP A 156 -10.68 16.32 -17.66
CA ASP A 156 -10.09 15.49 -16.62
C ASP A 156 -8.68 15.97 -16.29
N PHE A 157 -8.04 15.38 -15.29
CA PHE A 157 -6.71 15.78 -14.86
C PHE A 157 -5.80 14.56 -14.74
N GLU A 158 -4.62 14.67 -15.32
CA GLU A 158 -3.52 13.75 -15.14
C GLU A 158 -2.62 14.25 -14.03
N TYR A 159 -2.27 13.36 -13.13
CA TYR A 159 -1.39 13.59 -11.99
C TYR A 159 -0.13 12.75 -12.14
N VAL A 160 1.02 13.38 -12.22
CA VAL A 160 2.31 12.71 -12.19
C VAL A 160 2.98 13.08 -10.87
N ALA A 161 3.21 12.06 -10.04
CA ALA A 161 3.82 12.19 -8.73
C ALA A 161 5.22 11.58 -8.73
N THR A 162 6.20 12.22 -8.09
CA THR A 162 7.56 11.70 -7.94
C THR A 162 8.14 12.03 -6.59
N GLY A 163 8.86 11.08 -6.00
CA GLY A 163 9.41 11.21 -4.66
C GLY A 163 8.36 11.17 -3.57
N GLY A 164 8.79 11.30 -2.33
CA GLY A 164 7.93 11.24 -1.16
C GLY A 164 7.72 9.82 -0.61
N THR A 165 6.85 9.73 0.38
CA THR A 165 6.60 8.48 1.11
C THR A 165 5.11 8.21 1.20
N LEU A 166 4.68 7.02 0.80
CA LEU A 166 3.35 6.48 1.09
C LEU A 166 3.33 5.96 2.52
N LYS A 167 2.43 6.49 3.34
CA LYS A 167 2.14 5.97 4.69
C LYS A 167 0.70 5.49 4.75
N MET A 168 0.51 4.28 5.23
CA MET A 168 -0.83 3.67 5.32
C MET A 168 -0.85 2.62 6.45
N ALA A 169 -1.97 2.50 7.17
CA ALA A 169 -2.14 1.48 8.19
C ALA A 169 -1.90 0.07 7.64
N LEU A 170 -1.24 -0.77 8.40
CA LEU A 170 -0.92 -2.18 8.10
C LEU A 170 0.17 -2.40 7.02
N VAL A 171 0.72 -1.34 6.46
CA VAL A 171 1.78 -1.41 5.45
C VAL A 171 2.97 -0.58 5.96
N PRO A 172 4.21 -1.05 5.84
CA PRO A 172 5.37 -0.21 6.16
C PRO A 172 5.42 1.00 5.23
N ASP A 173 6.15 2.02 5.65
CA ASP A 173 6.37 3.20 4.81
C ASP A 173 7.00 2.78 3.48
N LEU A 174 6.38 3.18 2.35
CA LEU A 174 6.86 2.90 1.00
C LEU A 174 7.29 4.20 0.32
N TYR A 175 8.45 4.19 -0.31
CA TYR A 175 8.97 5.34 -1.05
C TYR A 175 8.42 5.37 -2.47
N LEU A 176 7.81 6.49 -2.87
CA LEU A 176 7.29 6.69 -4.21
C LEU A 176 8.42 7.06 -5.16
N ARG A 177 8.70 6.23 -6.16
CA ARG A 177 9.60 6.58 -7.26
C ARG A 177 8.87 7.42 -8.31
N ARG A 178 7.71 6.91 -8.72
CA ARG A 178 6.83 7.57 -9.69
C ARG A 178 5.41 7.05 -9.54
N GLY A 179 4.44 7.92 -9.82
CA GLY A 179 3.05 7.55 -10.00
C GLY A 179 2.44 8.36 -11.14
N ASN A 180 1.64 7.72 -11.98
CA ASN A 180 0.85 8.37 -13.02
C ASN A 180 -0.62 7.97 -12.87
N ILE A 181 -1.47 8.95 -12.60
CA ILE A 181 -2.88 8.76 -12.27
C ILE A 181 -3.73 9.73 -13.11
N LEU A 182 -4.78 9.19 -13.73
CA LEU A 182 -5.81 9.99 -14.36
C LEU A 182 -7.07 9.99 -13.48
N ILE A 183 -7.57 11.16 -13.15
CA ILE A 183 -8.82 11.32 -12.43
C ILE A 183 -9.86 11.94 -13.34
N THR A 184 -10.91 11.19 -13.60
CA THR A 184 -12.12 11.64 -14.32
C THR A 184 -13.25 11.92 -13.33
N LYS A 185 -14.44 12.28 -13.81
CA LYS A 185 -15.62 12.48 -12.93
C LYS A 185 -16.07 11.23 -12.19
N THR A 186 -15.81 10.04 -12.74
CA THR A 186 -16.37 8.78 -12.23
C THR A 186 -15.34 7.70 -12.00
N LEU A 187 -14.10 7.90 -12.47
CA LEU A 187 -13.05 6.88 -12.44
C LEU A 187 -11.71 7.50 -12.10
N LEU A 188 -11.00 6.87 -11.21
CA LEU A 188 -9.58 7.04 -10.97
C LEU A 188 -8.86 5.89 -11.66
N THR A 189 -7.96 6.19 -12.59
CA THR A 189 -7.13 5.20 -13.28
C THR A 189 -5.68 5.40 -12.84
N ILE A 190 -5.10 4.39 -12.25
CA ILE A 190 -3.67 4.30 -11.94
C ILE A 190 -3.01 3.61 -13.11
N TYR A 191 -2.34 4.37 -13.97
CA TYR A 191 -1.61 3.81 -15.11
C TYR A 191 -0.38 3.05 -14.66
N ASP A 192 0.36 3.65 -13.71
CA ASP A 192 1.57 3.10 -13.15
C ASP A 192 1.87 3.77 -11.80
N VAL A 193 2.21 2.96 -10.82
CA VAL A 193 2.77 3.40 -9.54
C VAL A 193 3.96 2.51 -9.24
N ASP A 194 5.14 3.12 -9.11
CA ASP A 194 6.38 2.46 -8.71
C ASP A 194 6.77 2.89 -7.31
N LEU A 195 6.77 1.92 -6.39
CA LEU A 195 7.10 2.09 -4.98
C LEU A 195 8.34 1.27 -4.63
N SER A 196 9.13 1.75 -3.68
CA SER A 196 10.25 1.03 -3.10
C SER A 196 9.99 0.76 -1.63
N PRO A 197 10.24 -0.47 -1.15
CA PRO A 197 9.97 -0.81 0.26
C PRO A 197 10.99 -0.25 1.23
N ASP A 198 12.15 0.20 0.75
CA ASP A 198 13.17 0.79 1.61
C ASP A 198 13.79 2.09 1.07
N ALA A 199 14.49 2.83 1.93
CA ALA A 199 15.13 4.11 1.60
C ALA A 199 16.29 3.95 0.59
N ARG A 200 16.89 2.77 0.48
CA ARG A 200 17.97 2.45 -0.47
C ARG A 200 17.44 2.13 -1.86
N ARG A 201 16.12 2.03 -1.98
CA ARG A 201 15.40 1.68 -3.21
C ARG A 201 15.71 0.26 -3.72
N GLU A 202 16.01 -0.65 -2.80
CA GLU A 202 16.12 -2.07 -3.10
C GLU A 202 14.73 -2.68 -3.25
N GLY A 203 14.53 -3.45 -4.30
CA GLY A 203 13.23 -4.00 -4.69
C GLY A 203 12.27 -2.96 -5.26
N SER A 204 11.21 -3.42 -5.87
CA SER A 204 10.15 -2.58 -6.42
C SER A 204 8.76 -3.21 -6.28
N ILE A 205 7.77 -2.33 -6.17
CA ILE A 205 6.35 -2.69 -6.19
C ILE A 205 5.71 -1.86 -7.30
N HIS A 206 5.30 -2.52 -8.37
CA HIS A 206 4.62 -1.88 -9.48
C HIS A 206 3.12 -2.11 -9.38
N GLY A 207 2.35 -1.03 -9.30
CA GLY A 207 0.90 -1.07 -9.17
C GLY A 207 0.20 -0.42 -10.35
N GLN A 208 -0.92 -1.00 -10.78
CA GLN A 208 -1.83 -0.44 -11.77
C GLN A 208 -3.27 -0.81 -11.44
N GLY A 209 -4.22 0.01 -11.85
CA GLY A 209 -5.62 -0.33 -11.58
C GLY A 209 -6.59 0.81 -11.77
N ASN A 210 -7.82 0.52 -11.41
CA ASN A 210 -8.92 1.44 -11.49
C ASN A 210 -9.72 1.45 -10.19
N ALA A 211 -10.23 2.63 -9.82
CA ALA A 211 -11.17 2.76 -8.72
C ALA A 211 -12.33 3.65 -9.14
N GLY A 212 -13.55 3.17 -9.01
CA GLY A 212 -14.76 3.92 -9.24
C GLY A 212 -14.91 5.05 -8.21
N ILE A 213 -15.22 6.26 -8.68
CA ILE A 213 -15.53 7.42 -7.84
C ILE A 213 -17.01 7.79 -8.06
N GLY A 214 -17.75 8.03 -6.98
CA GLY A 214 -19.17 8.33 -7.04
C GLY A 214 -20.06 7.11 -6.84
N LYS A 215 -21.02 6.86 -7.74
CA LYS A 215 -22.01 5.77 -7.57
C LYS A 215 -21.40 4.37 -7.74
N ASP A 216 -20.54 4.22 -8.73
CA ASP A 216 -19.78 3.00 -8.92
C ASP A 216 -18.52 3.09 -8.02
N LYS A 217 -18.45 2.21 -7.05
CA LYS A 217 -17.34 2.11 -6.09
C LYS A 217 -16.50 0.86 -6.33
N SER A 218 -16.48 0.35 -7.56
CA SER A 218 -15.65 -0.79 -7.92
C SER A 218 -14.16 -0.46 -7.80
N VAL A 219 -13.37 -1.45 -7.43
CA VAL A 219 -11.91 -1.40 -7.41
C VAL A 219 -11.39 -2.61 -8.16
N ASP A 220 -10.42 -2.39 -9.03
CA ASP A 220 -9.63 -3.42 -9.70
C ASP A 220 -8.17 -2.95 -9.68
N PHE A 221 -7.34 -3.60 -8.87
CA PHE A 221 -5.96 -3.21 -8.64
C PHE A 221 -5.03 -4.42 -8.72
N LYS A 222 -3.93 -4.27 -9.47
CA LYS A 222 -2.85 -5.26 -9.59
C LYS A 222 -1.55 -4.68 -9.08
N ALA A 223 -0.81 -5.48 -8.33
CA ALA A 223 0.53 -5.14 -7.90
C ALA A 223 1.50 -6.30 -8.15
N ASN A 224 2.67 -5.99 -8.66
CA ASN A 224 3.78 -6.90 -8.86
C ASN A 224 4.91 -6.53 -7.91
N PHE A 225 5.49 -7.54 -7.26
CA PHE A 225 6.62 -7.42 -6.34
C PHE A 225 7.86 -7.98 -7.04
N ASP A 226 8.94 -7.22 -7.05
CA ASP A 226 10.20 -7.60 -7.66
C ASP A 226 11.36 -7.32 -6.71
N GLY A 227 11.94 -8.38 -6.13
CA GLY A 227 13.06 -8.29 -5.22
C GLY A 227 12.78 -7.51 -3.92
N VAL A 228 11.57 -7.61 -3.41
CA VAL A 228 11.15 -6.86 -2.20
C VAL A 228 11.69 -7.56 -0.95
N PRO A 229 12.58 -6.92 -0.15
CA PRO A 229 13.11 -7.54 1.06
C PRO A 229 12.01 -7.86 2.06
N ILE A 230 11.81 -9.15 2.38
CA ILE A 230 10.75 -9.57 3.33
C ILE A 230 10.90 -8.93 4.70
N ARG A 231 12.12 -8.62 5.12
CA ARG A 231 12.42 -7.94 6.40
C ARG A 231 11.64 -6.64 6.58
N THR A 232 11.34 -5.93 5.49
CA THR A 232 10.61 -4.67 5.54
C THR A 232 9.20 -4.85 6.12
N TRP A 233 8.58 -5.99 5.83
CA TRP A 233 7.20 -6.33 6.21
C TRP A 233 7.07 -7.08 7.53
N LEU A 234 8.18 -7.58 8.05
CA LEU A 234 8.17 -8.39 9.27
C LEU A 234 8.13 -7.50 10.52
N PRO A 235 7.43 -7.94 11.59
CA PRO A 235 7.56 -7.37 12.92
C PRO A 235 9.01 -7.39 13.39
N ALA A 236 9.41 -6.45 14.24
CA ALA A 236 10.81 -6.29 14.70
C ALA A 236 11.44 -7.60 15.21
N LYS A 237 10.67 -8.40 15.96
CA LYS A 237 11.09 -9.70 16.52
C LYS A 237 11.50 -10.74 15.47
N TRP A 238 11.01 -10.60 14.21
CA TRP A 238 11.29 -11.54 13.13
C TRP A 238 12.37 -11.08 12.17
N LYS A 239 12.67 -9.78 12.16
CA LYS A 239 13.67 -9.19 11.24
C LYS A 239 15.07 -9.78 11.39
N GLU A 240 15.41 -10.27 12.58
CA GLU A 240 16.71 -10.87 12.84
C GLU A 240 16.77 -12.35 12.42
N HIS A 241 15.59 -12.98 12.33
CA HIS A 241 15.50 -14.42 12.09
C HIS A 241 15.14 -14.78 10.65
N LEU A 242 14.49 -13.88 9.91
CA LEU A 242 14.03 -14.17 8.57
C LEU A 242 14.55 -13.15 7.58
N SER A 243 15.06 -13.61 6.44
CA SER A 243 15.51 -12.78 5.34
C SER A 243 15.25 -13.44 3.99
N GLY A 244 15.34 -12.66 2.93
CA GLY A 244 15.11 -13.07 1.55
C GLY A 244 14.38 -11.99 0.78
N ASP A 245 14.28 -12.16 -0.53
CA ASP A 245 13.66 -11.22 -1.44
C ASP A 245 12.37 -11.82 -2.02
N ALA A 246 11.27 -11.10 -1.84
CA ALA A 246 9.95 -11.51 -2.31
C ALA A 246 9.72 -11.09 -3.76
N PHE A 247 9.20 -12.02 -4.55
CA PHE A 247 8.71 -11.84 -5.90
C PHE A 247 7.27 -12.34 -5.97
N GLY A 248 6.44 -11.70 -6.78
CA GLY A 248 5.08 -12.18 -6.94
C GLY A 248 4.12 -11.13 -7.44
N GLU A 249 2.85 -11.51 -7.38
CA GLU A 249 1.76 -10.66 -7.84
C GLU A 249 0.54 -10.77 -6.93
N ILE A 250 -0.20 -9.68 -6.86
CA ILE A 250 -1.49 -9.60 -6.17
C ILE A 250 -2.48 -8.93 -7.10
N HIS A 251 -3.67 -9.51 -7.22
CA HIS A 251 -4.81 -8.91 -7.89
C HIS A 251 -5.95 -8.76 -6.88
N TRP A 252 -6.43 -7.54 -6.72
CA TRP A 252 -7.52 -7.20 -5.81
C TRP A 252 -8.68 -6.56 -6.56
N THR A 253 -9.86 -7.15 -6.42
CA THR A 253 -11.11 -6.65 -6.98
C THR A 253 -12.17 -6.51 -5.89
N GLY A 254 -13.11 -5.58 -6.06
CA GLY A 254 -14.18 -5.43 -5.09
C GLY A 254 -14.93 -4.11 -5.22
N ALA A 255 -15.74 -3.82 -4.22
CA ALA A 255 -16.43 -2.54 -4.08
C ALA A 255 -15.77 -1.72 -2.98
N ASN A 256 -15.27 -0.53 -3.32
CA ASN A 256 -14.69 0.39 -2.35
C ASN A 256 -15.79 1.01 -1.48
N PRO A 257 -15.63 1.18 -0.16
CA PRO A 257 -14.47 0.80 0.66
C PRO A 257 -14.66 -0.47 1.49
N LYS A 258 -15.56 -1.37 1.08
CA LYS A 258 -15.97 -2.52 1.92
C LYS A 258 -15.09 -3.74 1.66
N LEU A 259 -14.33 -4.16 2.66
CA LEU A 259 -13.55 -5.40 2.63
C LEU A 259 -14.43 -6.63 2.38
N GLU A 260 -15.67 -6.62 2.88
CA GLU A 260 -16.62 -7.74 2.75
C GLU A 260 -17.01 -8.06 1.30
N SER A 261 -16.89 -7.07 0.42
CA SER A 261 -17.16 -7.27 -1.01
C SER A 261 -15.91 -7.48 -1.85
N SER A 262 -14.75 -7.55 -1.23
CA SER A 262 -13.46 -7.64 -1.91
C SER A 262 -13.01 -9.08 -2.09
N VAL A 263 -12.35 -9.32 -3.22
CA VAL A 263 -11.68 -10.57 -3.57
C VAL A 263 -10.23 -10.26 -3.90
N GLY A 264 -9.32 -11.01 -3.33
CA GLY A 264 -7.90 -10.91 -3.62
C GLY A 264 -7.34 -12.28 -3.99
N GLU A 265 -6.42 -12.31 -4.93
CA GLU A 265 -5.66 -13.50 -5.28
C GLU A 265 -4.22 -13.11 -5.60
N GLY A 266 -3.31 -14.05 -5.44
CA GLY A 266 -1.92 -13.78 -5.73
C GLY A 266 -1.03 -14.99 -5.53
N ALA A 267 0.22 -14.81 -5.95
CA ALA A 267 1.28 -15.78 -5.74
C ALA A 267 2.54 -15.06 -5.26
N LEU A 268 3.25 -15.67 -4.33
CA LEU A 268 4.49 -15.16 -3.76
C LEU A 268 5.58 -16.21 -3.82
N ARG A 269 6.80 -15.78 -4.12
CA ARG A 269 8.04 -16.55 -4.01
C ARG A 269 9.06 -15.74 -3.21
N VAL A 270 9.86 -16.43 -2.44
CA VAL A 270 11.00 -15.82 -1.75
C VAL A 270 12.27 -16.45 -2.27
N HIS A 271 13.15 -15.64 -2.83
CA HIS A 271 14.51 -16.03 -3.22
C HIS A 271 15.49 -15.72 -2.11
N ASP A 272 16.57 -16.48 -2.06
CA ASP A 272 17.63 -16.34 -1.04
C ASP A 272 17.07 -16.31 0.39
N GLY A 273 15.98 -17.05 0.61
CA GLY A 273 15.33 -17.16 1.90
C GLY A 273 16.25 -17.77 2.94
N ARG A 274 16.34 -17.15 4.13
CA ARG A 274 17.09 -17.67 5.27
C ARG A 274 16.26 -17.60 6.53
N VAL A 275 16.45 -18.63 7.33
CA VAL A 275 15.88 -18.71 8.68
C VAL A 275 17.03 -18.93 9.64
N ASP A 276 17.31 -17.98 10.51
CA ASP A 276 18.47 -17.98 11.40
C ASP A 276 18.04 -17.93 12.86
N ASN A 277 18.71 -18.73 13.69
CA ASN A 277 18.67 -18.65 15.15
C ASN A 277 17.26 -18.59 15.76
N LEU A 278 16.30 -19.31 15.19
CA LEU A 278 15.00 -19.47 15.85
C LEU A 278 15.18 -20.34 17.11
N PRO A 279 14.60 -19.95 18.27
CA PRO A 279 14.77 -20.70 19.52
C PRO A 279 14.39 -22.19 19.43
N LEU A 280 13.45 -22.51 18.54
CA LEU A 280 13.07 -23.89 18.26
C LEU A 280 14.16 -24.64 17.50
N LEU A 281 14.74 -24.02 16.47
CA LEU A 281 15.79 -24.61 15.64
C LEU A 281 17.07 -24.82 16.46
N GLU A 282 17.43 -23.88 17.33
CA GLU A 282 18.56 -24.02 18.26
C GLU A 282 18.37 -25.23 19.18
N LYS A 283 17.17 -25.46 19.70
CA LYS A 283 16.87 -26.62 20.53
C LYS A 283 16.89 -27.93 19.76
N LEU A 284 16.34 -27.91 18.53
CA LEU A 284 16.46 -29.07 17.63
C LEU A 284 17.92 -29.39 17.32
N ALA A 285 18.73 -28.37 17.07
CA ALA A 285 20.18 -28.53 16.87
C ALA A 285 20.86 -29.20 18.05
N GLN A 286 20.50 -28.81 19.29
CA GLN A 286 21.02 -29.40 20.51
C GLN A 286 20.60 -30.88 20.68
N VAL A 287 19.30 -31.19 20.47
CA VAL A 287 18.78 -32.56 20.61
C VAL A 287 19.32 -33.47 19.52
N ALA A 288 19.29 -33.04 18.30
CA ALA A 288 19.80 -33.74 17.14
C ALA A 288 21.35 -33.80 17.11
N ARG A 289 22.03 -33.03 17.98
CA ARG A 289 23.48 -32.79 17.93
C ARG A 289 23.99 -32.36 16.57
N ASN A 290 23.16 -31.59 15.87
CA ASN A 290 23.42 -31.14 14.51
C ASN A 290 23.14 -29.63 14.37
N LYS A 291 24.21 -28.83 14.35
CA LYS A 291 24.15 -27.37 14.28
C LYS A 291 23.56 -26.86 12.95
N SER A 292 23.40 -27.70 11.92
CA SER A 292 22.82 -27.27 10.66
C SER A 292 21.31 -26.92 10.75
N PHE A 293 20.67 -27.21 11.88
CA PHE A 293 19.32 -26.74 12.16
C PHE A 293 19.25 -25.26 12.58
N GLU A 294 20.35 -24.69 13.10
CA GLU A 294 20.37 -23.29 13.55
C GLU A 294 20.20 -22.29 12.39
N HIS A 295 20.67 -22.72 11.19
CA HIS A 295 20.64 -21.89 9.97
C HIS A 295 20.06 -22.70 8.82
N LEU A 296 18.91 -22.25 8.33
CA LEU A 296 18.25 -22.87 7.19
C LEU A 296 18.33 -21.93 5.98
N GLN A 297 18.74 -22.46 4.84
CA GLN A 297 18.77 -21.75 3.56
C GLN A 297 17.68 -22.32 2.65
N LEU A 298 16.63 -21.53 2.43
CA LEU A 298 15.49 -21.96 1.64
C LEU A 298 15.82 -21.90 0.13
N ASN A 299 15.81 -23.04 -0.53
CA ASN A 299 16.02 -23.13 -1.97
C ASN A 299 14.71 -22.93 -2.76
N ASP A 300 13.59 -23.27 -2.16
CA ASP A 300 12.24 -23.01 -2.67
C ASP A 300 11.39 -22.48 -1.51
N CYS A 301 10.70 -21.39 -1.75
CA CYS A 301 9.73 -20.85 -0.82
C CYS A 301 8.66 -20.13 -1.63
N SER A 302 7.53 -20.79 -1.85
CA SER A 302 6.44 -20.29 -2.67
C SER A 302 5.09 -20.62 -2.10
N LEU A 303 4.11 -19.82 -2.42
CA LEU A 303 2.71 -20.05 -2.11
C LEU A 303 1.81 -19.28 -3.09
N SER A 304 0.57 -19.74 -3.23
CA SER A 304 -0.54 -18.99 -3.81
C SER A 304 -1.61 -18.74 -2.76
N PHE A 305 -2.36 -17.65 -2.91
CA PHE A 305 -3.49 -17.38 -2.02
C PHE A 305 -4.69 -16.86 -2.78
N ALA A 306 -5.86 -17.14 -2.24
CA ALA A 306 -7.12 -16.55 -2.65
C ALA A 306 -7.86 -16.06 -1.39
N TRP A 307 -8.22 -14.78 -1.39
CA TRP A 307 -8.92 -14.15 -0.30
C TRP A 307 -10.29 -13.67 -0.75
N ARG A 308 -11.31 -14.07 -0.03
CA ARG A 308 -12.68 -13.58 -0.14
C ARG A 308 -13.23 -13.45 1.27
N TYR A 309 -13.30 -12.22 1.75
CA TYR A 309 -13.73 -11.98 3.14
C TYR A 309 -14.96 -12.83 3.51
N PRO A 310 -14.95 -13.50 4.68
CA PRO A 310 -13.88 -13.49 5.68
C PRO A 310 -12.84 -14.62 5.50
N LYS A 311 -12.89 -15.34 4.38
CA LYS A 311 -12.09 -16.53 4.13
C LYS A 311 -10.83 -16.22 3.33
N MET A 312 -9.71 -16.85 3.73
CA MET A 312 -8.44 -16.85 3.02
C MET A 312 -7.97 -18.29 2.82
N ASP A 313 -7.78 -18.70 1.58
CA ASP A 313 -7.20 -19.98 1.21
C ASP A 313 -5.76 -19.78 0.74
N ILE A 314 -4.80 -20.39 1.41
CA ILE A 314 -3.39 -20.43 1.03
C ILE A 314 -3.13 -21.81 0.48
N LYS A 315 -2.63 -21.89 -0.76
CA LYS A 315 -2.42 -23.12 -1.52
C LYS A 315 -1.01 -23.18 -2.07
N ASP A 316 -0.67 -24.32 -2.63
CA ASP A 316 0.61 -24.54 -3.31
C ASP A 316 1.80 -24.13 -2.45
N ILE A 317 1.65 -24.28 -1.12
CA ILE A 317 2.75 -24.02 -0.20
C ILE A 317 3.86 -25.01 -0.53
N ALA A 318 5.04 -24.46 -0.87
CA ALA A 318 6.26 -25.23 -1.07
C ALA A 318 7.40 -24.47 -0.37
N ILE A 319 7.98 -25.09 0.64
CA ILE A 319 9.13 -24.54 1.38
C ILE A 319 10.17 -25.67 1.46
N GLU A 320 11.37 -25.45 0.93
CA GLU A 320 12.39 -26.50 0.86
C GLU A 320 13.78 -25.96 1.17
N GLU A 321 14.52 -26.68 1.99
CA GLU A 321 15.97 -26.69 1.97
C GLU A 321 16.42 -28.06 1.46
N LYS A 322 17.00 -28.09 0.24
CA LYS A 322 17.40 -29.33 -0.42
C LYS A 322 18.33 -30.16 0.44
N GLY A 323 17.97 -31.45 0.59
CA GLY A 323 18.73 -32.40 1.39
C GLY A 323 18.47 -32.30 2.89
N LYS A 324 17.56 -31.44 3.36
CA LYS A 324 17.17 -31.35 4.77
C LYS A 324 15.69 -31.60 4.95
N PHE A 325 14.86 -30.65 4.54
CA PHE A 325 13.42 -30.72 4.71
C PHE A 325 12.67 -30.14 3.52
N ARG A 326 11.42 -30.55 3.39
CA ARG A 326 10.44 -29.97 2.47
C ARG A 326 9.04 -29.95 3.10
N ILE A 327 8.37 -28.81 2.96
CA ILE A 327 6.97 -28.62 3.40
C ILE A 327 6.13 -28.35 2.17
N GLU A 328 5.01 -29.09 2.02
CA GLU A 328 4.02 -28.88 0.97
C GLU A 328 2.63 -28.86 1.60
N GLY A 329 1.67 -28.11 1.02
CA GLY A 329 0.30 -28.21 1.51
C GLY A 329 -0.58 -27.03 1.23
N ALA A 330 -1.68 -26.96 1.98
CA ALA A 330 -2.65 -25.89 1.90
C ALA A 330 -3.27 -25.61 3.27
N ILE A 331 -3.62 -24.34 3.49
CA ILE A 331 -4.21 -23.83 4.73
C ILE A 331 -5.40 -22.95 4.38
N SER A 332 -6.48 -23.07 5.11
CA SER A 332 -7.65 -22.19 5.01
C SER A 332 -7.86 -21.47 6.35
N ILE A 333 -8.08 -20.18 6.28
CA ILE A 333 -8.42 -19.33 7.43
C ILE A 333 -9.82 -18.77 7.19
N ASP A 334 -10.75 -19.03 8.11
CA ASP A 334 -12.11 -18.47 8.07
C ASP A 334 -12.32 -17.66 9.35
N HIS A 335 -12.48 -16.34 9.21
CA HIS A 335 -12.38 -15.36 10.29
C HIS A 335 -11.06 -15.51 11.06
N ARG A 336 -11.04 -16.27 12.12
CA ARG A 336 -9.87 -16.60 12.96
C ARG A 336 -9.64 -18.12 13.03
N SER A 337 -10.54 -18.91 12.47
CA SER A 337 -10.44 -20.38 12.46
C SER A 337 -9.43 -20.84 11.43
N LEU A 338 -8.47 -21.64 11.86
CA LEU A 338 -7.42 -22.22 11.04
C LEU A 338 -7.73 -23.69 10.76
N HIS A 339 -7.72 -24.09 9.50
CA HIS A 339 -7.85 -25.48 9.06
C HIS A 339 -6.86 -25.73 7.92
N GLY A 340 -6.23 -26.90 7.91
CA GLY A 340 -5.36 -27.24 6.81
C GLY A 340 -4.65 -28.56 7.01
N ALA A 341 -3.99 -29.00 5.94
CA ALA A 341 -3.08 -30.12 5.97
C ALA A 341 -1.79 -29.74 5.25
N ILE A 342 -0.67 -29.94 5.93
CA ILE A 342 0.66 -29.81 5.35
C ILE A 342 1.34 -31.17 5.38
N SER A 343 2.18 -31.45 4.40
CA SER A 343 3.08 -32.59 4.36
C SER A 343 4.48 -32.11 4.72
N LEU A 344 5.08 -32.70 5.73
CA LEU A 344 6.45 -32.45 6.14
C LEU A 344 7.33 -33.62 5.70
N GLY A 345 8.30 -33.36 4.87
CA GLY A 345 9.34 -34.31 4.44
C GLY A 345 10.66 -33.98 5.10
N LEU A 346 11.32 -34.96 5.66
CA LEU A 346 12.68 -34.87 6.22
C LEU A 346 13.57 -35.94 5.59
N THR A 347 14.85 -35.66 5.36
CA THR A 347 15.78 -36.68 4.92
C THR A 347 16.19 -37.57 6.10
N HIS A 348 16.63 -38.80 5.84
CA HIS A 348 17.00 -39.79 6.87
C HIS A 348 17.95 -39.21 7.92
N GLN A 349 18.99 -38.54 7.52
CA GLN A 349 19.98 -37.95 8.41
C GLN A 349 19.41 -36.92 9.43
N TYR A 350 18.26 -36.34 9.10
CA TYR A 350 17.54 -35.39 9.96
C TYR A 350 16.50 -36.07 10.86
N LEU A 351 16.36 -37.41 10.72
CA LEU A 351 15.48 -38.25 11.52
C LEU A 351 16.26 -39.21 12.42
N ASP A 352 17.60 -39.30 12.32
CA ASP A 352 18.48 -40.23 13.11
C ASP A 352 18.32 -40.07 14.62
N TRP A 353 17.86 -38.93 15.09
CA TRP A 353 17.57 -38.66 16.50
C TRP A 353 16.22 -39.23 16.96
N LEU A 354 15.35 -39.62 16.06
CA LEU A 354 14.03 -40.13 16.35
C LEU A 354 14.03 -41.65 16.34
N PRO A 355 13.57 -42.31 17.42
CA PRO A 355 13.42 -43.76 17.40
C PRO A 355 12.29 -44.16 16.44
N ASN A 356 12.52 -45.19 15.63
CA ASN A 356 11.56 -45.73 14.66
C ASN A 356 10.86 -44.64 13.81
N PRO A 357 11.63 -43.80 13.12
CA PRO A 357 11.05 -42.63 12.41
C PRO A 357 9.98 -43.03 11.40
N GLU A 358 10.02 -44.22 10.84
CA GLU A 358 9.06 -44.79 9.88
C GLU A 358 7.64 -44.94 10.46
N GLU A 359 7.46 -44.98 11.75
CA GLU A 359 6.12 -45.04 12.36
C GLU A 359 5.37 -43.69 12.21
N VAL A 360 6.08 -42.58 12.14
CA VAL A 360 5.51 -41.26 11.94
C VAL A 360 5.74 -40.76 10.53
N PHE A 361 6.93 -40.98 9.98
CA PHE A 361 7.33 -40.58 8.62
C PHE A 361 7.30 -41.81 7.69
N SER A 362 6.12 -42.28 7.38
CA SER A 362 5.90 -43.59 6.76
C SER A 362 6.00 -43.62 5.25
N ARG A 363 6.07 -42.47 4.57
CA ARG A 363 6.05 -42.40 3.09
C ARG A 363 7.38 -41.85 2.59
N GLU A 364 8.06 -42.61 1.74
CA GLU A 364 9.28 -42.13 1.07
C GLU A 364 8.93 -41.58 -0.32
N ARG A 365 9.37 -40.35 -0.61
CA ARG A 365 9.20 -39.71 -1.93
C ARG A 365 10.33 -38.69 -2.13
N SER A 366 11.02 -38.76 -3.28
CA SER A 366 12.07 -37.80 -3.67
C SER A 366 13.20 -37.67 -2.66
N GLY A 367 13.57 -38.76 -1.95
CA GLY A 367 14.64 -38.78 -0.95
C GLY A 367 14.26 -38.21 0.42
N TYR A 368 12.98 -37.92 0.64
CA TYR A 368 12.43 -37.50 1.92
C TYR A 368 11.49 -38.56 2.48
N LEU A 369 11.51 -38.74 3.79
CA LEU A 369 10.47 -39.42 4.53
C LEU A 369 9.40 -38.41 4.94
N TRP A 370 8.16 -38.69 4.59
CA TRP A 370 7.03 -37.76 4.69
C TRP A 370 6.04 -38.17 5.79
N THR A 371 5.53 -37.12 6.46
CA THR A 371 4.37 -37.24 7.35
C THR A 371 3.35 -36.15 7.02
N SER A 372 2.07 -36.46 7.20
CA SER A 372 1.00 -35.46 7.09
C SER A 372 0.76 -34.83 8.45
N VAL A 373 0.62 -33.52 8.50
CA VAL A 373 0.35 -32.72 9.70
C VAL A 373 -0.98 -31.99 9.49
N HIS A 374 -1.93 -32.25 10.35
CA HIS A 374 -3.22 -31.55 10.34
C HIS A 374 -3.17 -30.32 11.24
N LEU A 375 -3.55 -29.18 10.70
CA LEU A 375 -3.64 -27.91 11.39
C LEU A 375 -5.11 -27.60 11.71
N SER A 376 -5.36 -27.12 12.93
CA SER A 376 -6.69 -26.75 13.41
C SER A 376 -6.61 -25.66 14.47
N GLY A 377 -7.75 -25.26 15.03
CA GLY A 377 -7.80 -24.24 16.08
C GLY A 377 -8.00 -22.82 15.52
N THR A 378 -7.32 -21.85 16.06
CA THR A 378 -7.38 -20.46 15.62
C THR A 378 -6.00 -19.95 15.22
N ILE A 379 -5.93 -18.81 14.51
CA ILE A 379 -4.65 -18.17 14.19
C ILE A 379 -3.86 -17.77 15.44
N ASP A 380 -4.56 -17.51 16.56
CA ASP A 380 -3.93 -17.16 17.84
C ASP A 380 -3.50 -18.38 18.63
N GLU A 381 -4.24 -19.49 18.48
CA GLU A 381 -3.98 -20.76 19.17
C GLU A 381 -4.04 -21.93 18.15
N PRO A 382 -3.05 -22.02 17.27
CA PRO A 382 -2.98 -23.10 16.30
C PRO A 382 -2.67 -24.43 16.99
N LYS A 383 -3.34 -25.50 16.56
CA LYS A 383 -3.16 -26.87 17.02
C LYS A 383 -2.66 -27.73 15.87
N GLN A 384 -1.85 -28.72 16.16
CA GLN A 384 -1.32 -29.66 15.18
C GLN A 384 -1.24 -31.07 15.80
N ASP A 385 -1.28 -32.09 14.97
CA ASP A 385 -1.36 -33.50 15.38
C ASP A 385 0.00 -34.23 15.34
N LEU A 386 1.07 -33.60 14.89
CA LEU A 386 2.40 -34.22 14.79
C LEU A 386 3.06 -34.42 16.15
N SER A 387 3.02 -33.39 17.02
CA SER A 387 3.68 -33.47 18.33
C SER A 387 3.20 -34.62 19.19
N PRO A 388 1.89 -34.89 19.33
CA PRO A 388 1.42 -36.07 20.06
C PRO A 388 1.95 -37.39 19.50
N ARG A 389 2.00 -37.53 18.16
CA ARG A 389 2.50 -38.73 17.49
C ARG A 389 3.99 -38.97 17.76
N ILE A 390 4.81 -37.90 17.73
CA ILE A 390 6.24 -38.01 18.06
C ILE A 390 6.45 -38.32 19.53
N VAL A 391 5.70 -37.69 20.46
CA VAL A 391 5.78 -37.98 21.88
C VAL A 391 5.47 -39.45 22.18
N GLU A 392 4.58 -40.05 21.43
CA GLU A 392 4.21 -41.46 21.58
C GLU A 392 5.39 -42.41 21.31
N LEU A 393 6.27 -42.09 20.35
CA LEU A 393 7.49 -42.85 20.07
C LEU A 393 8.48 -42.86 21.24
N PHE A 394 8.41 -41.90 22.15
CA PHE A 394 9.31 -41.76 23.28
C PHE A 394 8.72 -42.23 24.63
N LYS A 395 7.62 -42.99 24.62
CA LYS A 395 6.98 -43.47 25.86
C LYS A 395 7.93 -44.25 26.79
N GLU A 396 9.02 -44.81 26.25
CA GLU A 396 10.05 -45.53 27.00
C GLU A 396 11.35 -44.73 27.25
N SER A 397 11.44 -43.48 26.82
CA SER A 397 12.61 -42.59 26.95
C SER A 397 12.27 -41.29 27.71
N PRO A 398 13.26 -40.51 28.21
CA PRO A 398 12.98 -39.37 29.10
C PRO A 398 12.05 -38.33 28.47
N ALA A 399 10.79 -38.63 28.49
CA ALA A 399 9.65 -37.90 27.87
C ALA A 399 9.50 -36.46 28.37
N ALA A 400 10.05 -36.10 29.53
CA ALA A 400 9.99 -34.76 30.08
C ALA A 400 10.72 -33.71 29.21
N TYR A 401 11.82 -34.09 28.57
CA TYR A 401 12.64 -33.18 27.77
C TYR A 401 11.98 -32.88 26.40
N LEU A 402 11.43 -33.90 25.77
CA LEU A 402 10.71 -33.75 24.50
C LEU A 402 9.37 -33.03 24.67
N GLY A 403 8.60 -33.33 25.69
CA GLY A 403 7.38 -32.62 26.02
C GLY A 403 7.61 -31.12 26.30
N PHE A 404 8.80 -30.73 26.73
CA PHE A 404 9.22 -29.35 26.88
C PHE A 404 9.52 -28.71 25.52
N LEU A 405 10.19 -29.39 24.61
CA LEU A 405 10.47 -28.92 23.24
C LEU A 405 9.20 -28.73 22.43
N PHE A 406 8.24 -29.65 22.54
CA PHE A 406 6.98 -29.55 21.80
C PHE A 406 6.04 -28.48 22.35
N ARG A 407 5.97 -28.25 23.65
CA ARG A 407 5.28 -27.09 24.23
C ARG A 407 5.87 -25.77 23.72
N GLN A 408 7.17 -25.70 23.54
CA GLN A 408 7.81 -24.51 22.96
C GLN A 408 7.52 -24.34 21.46
N PHE A 409 7.29 -25.43 20.72
CA PHE A 409 6.83 -25.37 19.34
C PHE A 409 5.37 -24.87 19.24
N GLU A 410 4.50 -25.32 20.11
CA GLU A 410 3.14 -24.77 20.23
C GLU A 410 3.16 -23.29 20.63
N ASP A 411 4.01 -22.92 21.59
CA ASP A 411 4.20 -21.52 21.99
C ASP A 411 4.82 -20.67 20.88
N TRP A 412 5.66 -21.26 20.03
CA TRP A 412 6.19 -20.59 18.84
C TRP A 412 5.10 -20.39 17.78
N LEU A 413 4.30 -21.43 17.47
CA LEU A 413 3.15 -21.30 16.58
C LEU A 413 2.17 -20.24 17.08
N LYS A 414 1.88 -20.20 18.38
CA LYS A 414 1.08 -19.16 19.01
C LYS A 414 1.67 -17.75 18.83
N ARG A 415 3.01 -17.63 18.90
CA ARG A 415 3.70 -16.33 18.68
C ARG A 415 3.80 -15.93 17.22
N VAL A 416 3.86 -16.90 16.29
CA VAL A 416 3.93 -16.62 14.85
C VAL A 416 2.58 -16.16 14.30
N PHE A 417 1.51 -16.81 14.75
CA PHE A 417 0.15 -16.60 14.26
C PHE A 417 -0.74 -15.85 15.25
N GLY A 418 -0.38 -15.81 16.55
CA GLY A 418 -1.04 -15.02 17.57
C GLY A 418 -0.53 -13.58 17.52
N GLY A 419 -1.31 -12.67 16.96
CA GLY A 419 -1.02 -11.25 17.03
C GLY A 419 -1.22 -10.72 18.46
N ASP A 420 -0.24 -9.98 19.00
CA ASP A 420 -0.48 -8.97 20.03
C ASP A 420 -1.18 -7.76 19.40
#